data_92463ed347539163028b5ee8981663e8
#
_entry.id   92463ed347539163028b5ee8981663e8
#
_cell.length_a   1.000
_cell.length_b   1.000
_cell.length_c   1.000
_cell.angle_alpha   90.00
_cell.angle_beta   90.00
_cell.angle_gamma   90.00
#
_symmetry.space_group_name_H-M   'P 1'
#
loop_
_entity.id
_entity.type
_entity.pdbx_description
1 polymer ?
#
loop_
_entity_poly.entity_id
_entity_poly.type
_entity_poly.pdbx_seq_one_letter_code
_entity_poly.pdbx_strand_id
1 'polypeptide(L)'
;MGPTLGELVPFKITICGIEELSDHRDVGVSHVLSILDPSAPQPPAFGSFGEHERVELRFDDVIEDSPDHVVPSRRDVEAILAFGRNLAAEPTSNAHLLVHCHMGISRSTAAMTLILAQARPDLSGDEILTEVLRIRSSAPGPISGSSNWATHCSVGTVRSWQRSRAFIASNFDFDRSWSVTLRKMVEEEKWKRPLKAY
;
A
#
# COMPACT_ATOMS: atom_id res chain seq x y z
N MET A 1 12.97 -14.13 15.05
CA MET A 1 13.25 -13.84 13.63
C MET A 1 11.90 -13.77 12.96
N GLY A 2 11.50 -12.63 12.41
CA GLY A 2 10.26 -12.53 11.64
C GLY A 2 10.43 -13.18 10.26
N PRO A 3 9.32 -13.54 9.58
CA PRO A 3 9.37 -14.14 8.25
C PRO A 3 10.07 -13.20 7.25
N THR A 4 10.83 -13.76 6.33
CA THR A 4 11.46 -12.97 5.25
C THR A 4 10.41 -12.65 4.18
N LEU A 5 10.62 -11.60 3.40
CA LEU A 5 9.68 -11.08 2.38
C LEU A 5 9.17 -12.16 1.40
N GLY A 6 10.04 -13.11 1.01
CA GLY A 6 9.67 -14.24 0.16
C GLY A 6 8.77 -15.28 0.81
N GLU A 7 8.51 -15.15 2.12
CA GLU A 7 7.64 -16.05 2.89
C GLU A 7 6.24 -15.46 3.13
N LEU A 8 6.05 -14.17 2.87
CA LEU A 8 4.76 -13.50 3.10
C LEU A 8 3.74 -13.79 2.00
N VAL A 9 4.15 -13.65 0.75
CA VAL A 9 3.32 -13.85 -0.44
C VAL A 9 4.16 -14.45 -1.57
N PRO A 10 3.56 -15.17 -2.54
CA PRO A 10 4.28 -15.86 -3.61
C PRO A 10 4.76 -14.92 -4.74
N PHE A 11 4.82 -13.61 -4.52
CA PHE A 11 5.24 -12.62 -5.52
C PHE A 11 6.15 -11.55 -4.90
N LYS A 12 6.95 -10.91 -5.75
CA LYS A 12 7.76 -9.76 -5.35
C LYS A 12 6.89 -8.52 -5.17
N ILE A 13 7.31 -7.60 -4.30
CA ILE A 13 6.58 -6.37 -4.00
C ILE A 13 7.52 -5.16 -4.13
N THR A 14 7.03 -4.13 -4.81
CA THR A 14 7.61 -2.79 -4.83
C THR A 14 6.54 -1.77 -4.45
N ILE A 15 6.89 -0.83 -3.57
CA ILE A 15 6.04 0.32 -3.23
C ILE A 15 6.84 1.59 -3.53
N CYS A 16 6.30 2.47 -4.39
CA CYS A 16 7.05 3.66 -4.83
C CYS A 16 6.15 4.88 -5.06
N GLY A 17 6.76 6.03 -5.28
CA GLY A 17 6.12 7.24 -5.79
C GLY A 17 6.17 7.32 -7.31
N ILE A 18 5.45 8.31 -7.90
CA ILE A 18 5.44 8.52 -9.36
C ILE A 18 6.85 8.80 -9.89
N GLU A 19 7.63 9.62 -9.20
CA GLU A 19 8.97 10.00 -9.63
C GLU A 19 9.97 8.84 -9.62
N GLU A 20 9.69 7.81 -8.82
CA GLU A 20 10.53 6.62 -8.68
C GLU A 20 10.20 5.52 -9.73
N LEU A 21 9.07 5.65 -10.44
CA LEU A 21 8.61 4.63 -11.40
C LEU A 21 9.69 4.25 -12.43
N SER A 22 10.42 5.24 -12.94
CA SER A 22 11.46 5.03 -13.95
C SER A 22 12.58 4.08 -13.51
N ASP A 23 12.85 4.01 -12.20
CA ASP A 23 13.89 3.17 -11.62
C ASP A 23 13.48 1.69 -11.57
N HIS A 24 12.20 1.42 -11.77
CA HIS A 24 11.62 0.07 -11.71
C HIS A 24 11.28 -0.54 -13.07
N ARG A 25 11.61 0.12 -14.18
CA ARG A 25 11.27 -0.34 -15.54
C ARG A 25 11.92 -1.68 -15.91
N ASP A 26 13.14 -1.96 -15.40
CA ASP A 26 13.97 -3.10 -15.78
C ASP A 26 13.94 -4.26 -14.75
N VAL A 27 13.10 -4.15 -13.70
CA VAL A 27 13.06 -5.15 -12.61
C VAL A 27 12.01 -6.26 -12.82
N GLY A 28 11.39 -6.30 -13.99
CA GLY A 28 10.41 -7.35 -14.35
C GLY A 28 9.07 -7.20 -13.63
N VAL A 29 8.55 -5.97 -13.52
CA VAL A 29 7.21 -5.73 -13.01
C VAL A 29 6.18 -6.35 -13.95
N SER A 30 5.35 -7.24 -13.43
CA SER A 30 4.27 -7.91 -14.17
C SER A 30 2.88 -7.37 -13.83
N HIS A 31 2.72 -6.74 -12.66
CA HIS A 31 1.45 -6.21 -12.16
C HIS A 31 1.64 -4.84 -11.55
N VAL A 32 0.79 -3.90 -11.91
CA VAL A 32 0.81 -2.52 -11.41
C VAL A 32 -0.53 -2.15 -10.81
N LEU A 33 -0.51 -1.71 -9.56
CA LEU A 33 -1.63 -1.01 -8.93
C LEU A 33 -1.29 0.48 -8.87
N SER A 34 -1.92 1.25 -9.75
CA SER A 34 -1.70 2.69 -9.93
C SER A 34 -2.80 3.47 -9.22
N ILE A 35 -2.44 4.27 -8.21
CA ILE A 35 -3.40 5.09 -7.46
C ILE A 35 -3.06 6.57 -7.67
N LEU A 36 -3.91 7.25 -8.43
CA LEU A 36 -3.71 8.63 -8.89
C LEU A 36 -4.77 9.56 -8.31
N ASP A 37 -4.45 10.85 -8.28
CA ASP A 37 -5.47 11.87 -8.08
C ASP A 37 -6.44 11.88 -9.28
N PRO A 38 -7.73 12.27 -9.10
CA PRO A 38 -8.75 12.16 -10.14
C PRO A 38 -8.37 12.82 -11.47
N SER A 39 -7.71 13.98 -11.41
CA SER A 39 -7.30 14.77 -12.58
C SER A 39 -5.85 14.54 -13.02
N ALA A 40 -5.07 13.73 -12.31
CA ALA A 40 -3.67 13.52 -12.63
C ALA A 40 -3.51 12.81 -13.99
N PRO A 41 -2.54 13.21 -14.83
CA PRO A 41 -2.21 12.47 -16.05
C PRO A 41 -1.65 11.08 -15.71
N GLN A 42 -1.72 10.18 -16.68
CA GLN A 42 -1.02 8.89 -16.54
C GLN A 42 0.49 9.13 -16.48
N PRO A 43 1.21 8.42 -15.58
CA PRO A 43 2.66 8.51 -15.54
C PRO A 43 3.30 8.04 -16.86
N PRO A 44 4.11 8.88 -17.51
CA PRO A 44 4.75 8.54 -18.77
C PRO A 44 5.74 7.37 -18.64
N ALA A 45 6.24 7.10 -17.44
CA ALA A 45 7.15 6.01 -17.15
C ALA A 45 6.61 4.64 -17.59
N PHE A 46 5.30 4.42 -17.57
CA PHE A 46 4.70 3.15 -18.01
C PHE A 46 4.91 2.84 -19.49
N GLY A 47 5.18 3.85 -20.33
CA GLY A 47 5.53 3.63 -21.72
C GLY A 47 6.87 2.89 -21.93
N SER A 48 7.71 2.83 -20.89
CA SER A 48 8.99 2.10 -20.91
C SER A 48 8.97 0.78 -20.14
N PHE A 49 7.85 0.44 -19.50
CA PHE A 49 7.68 -0.87 -18.84
C PHE A 49 7.41 -1.94 -19.89
N GLY A 50 7.81 -3.18 -19.60
CA GLY A 50 7.38 -4.35 -20.36
C GLY A 50 5.86 -4.59 -20.26
N GLU A 51 5.39 -5.66 -20.89
CA GLU A 51 3.99 -6.07 -20.76
C GLU A 51 3.64 -6.36 -19.31
N HIS A 52 2.56 -5.73 -18.81
CA HIS A 52 2.11 -5.86 -17.44
C HIS A 52 0.60 -5.67 -17.32
N GLU A 53 -0.03 -6.37 -16.39
CA GLU A 53 -1.41 -6.11 -16.00
C GLU A 53 -1.47 -4.85 -15.13
N ARG A 54 -2.44 -3.96 -15.38
CA ARG A 54 -2.58 -2.73 -14.61
C ARG A 54 -4.01 -2.48 -14.16
N VAL A 55 -4.16 -2.24 -12.87
CA VAL A 55 -5.36 -1.66 -12.28
C VAL A 55 -5.07 -0.21 -11.92
N GLU A 56 -5.91 0.72 -12.40
CA GLU A 56 -5.82 2.14 -12.10
C GLU A 56 -7.01 2.57 -11.26
N LEU A 57 -6.73 3.21 -10.13
CA LEU A 57 -7.72 3.78 -9.22
C LEU A 57 -7.52 5.29 -9.14
N ARG A 58 -8.61 6.04 -9.01
CA ARG A 58 -8.60 7.50 -8.99
C ARG A 58 -9.38 8.05 -7.82
N PHE A 59 -8.65 8.51 -6.80
CA PHE A 59 -9.18 9.21 -5.64
C PHE A 59 -8.10 10.05 -4.96
N ASP A 60 -8.55 11.08 -4.23
CA ASP A 60 -7.65 12.01 -3.55
C ASP A 60 -7.02 11.40 -2.29
N ASP A 61 -5.85 11.92 -1.92
CA ASP A 61 -5.17 11.58 -0.67
C ASP A 61 -5.66 12.48 0.46
N VAL A 62 -6.91 12.28 0.87
CA VAL A 62 -7.59 13.10 1.86
C VAL A 62 -8.04 12.29 3.08
N ILE A 63 -8.09 12.97 4.23
CA ILE A 63 -8.47 12.40 5.52
C ILE A 63 -9.96 12.56 5.79
N GLU A 64 -10.53 13.67 5.33
CA GLU A 64 -11.90 14.09 5.61
C GLU A 64 -12.69 14.24 4.32
N ASP A 65 -13.98 13.88 4.38
CA ASP A 65 -14.88 14.13 3.26
C ASP A 65 -15.02 15.62 3.05
N SER A 66 -14.81 16.05 1.83
CA SER A 66 -15.06 17.40 1.37
C SER A 66 -15.79 17.32 0.03
N PRO A 67 -16.70 18.23 -0.27
CA PRO A 67 -17.37 18.27 -1.57
C PRO A 67 -16.41 18.41 -2.76
N ASP A 68 -15.22 18.94 -2.52
CA ASP A 68 -14.21 19.19 -3.55
C ASP A 68 -13.25 18.00 -3.77
N HIS A 69 -13.41 16.91 -3.03
CA HIS A 69 -12.51 15.76 -3.11
C HIS A 69 -13.23 14.45 -3.40
N VAL A 70 -12.59 13.63 -4.20
CA VAL A 70 -13.01 12.25 -4.48
C VAL A 70 -12.37 11.33 -3.44
N VAL A 71 -13.16 10.89 -2.47
CA VAL A 71 -12.67 9.95 -1.45
C VAL A 71 -12.68 8.52 -1.97
N PRO A 72 -11.79 7.62 -1.45
CA PRO A 72 -11.80 6.22 -1.82
C PRO A 72 -13.15 5.58 -1.50
N SER A 73 -13.71 4.90 -2.47
CA SER A 73 -15.00 4.23 -2.38
C SER A 73 -14.84 2.76 -1.99
N ARG A 74 -15.97 2.13 -1.63
CA ARG A 74 -16.05 0.68 -1.44
C ARG A 74 -15.52 -0.09 -2.66
N ARG A 75 -15.85 0.37 -3.88
CA ARG A 75 -15.41 -0.27 -5.13
C ARG A 75 -13.89 -0.26 -5.29
N ASP A 76 -13.23 0.80 -4.86
CA ASP A 76 -11.77 0.88 -4.91
C ASP A 76 -11.13 -0.16 -3.98
N VAL A 77 -11.66 -0.31 -2.78
CA VAL A 77 -11.20 -1.34 -1.83
C VAL A 77 -11.44 -2.75 -2.38
N GLU A 78 -12.62 -3.02 -2.93
CA GLU A 78 -12.94 -4.31 -3.56
C GLU A 78 -12.02 -4.61 -4.74
N ALA A 79 -11.68 -3.60 -5.56
CA ALA A 79 -10.76 -3.74 -6.68
C ALA A 79 -9.32 -4.07 -6.19
N ILE A 80 -8.83 -3.38 -5.15
CA ILE A 80 -7.52 -3.68 -4.54
C ILE A 80 -7.46 -5.12 -4.05
N LEU A 81 -8.48 -5.55 -3.32
CA LEU A 81 -8.52 -6.89 -2.74
C LEU A 81 -8.68 -7.98 -3.82
N ALA A 82 -9.50 -7.72 -4.85
CA ALA A 82 -9.65 -8.64 -5.98
C ALA A 82 -8.32 -8.79 -6.75
N PHE A 83 -7.63 -7.69 -6.99
CA PHE A 83 -6.33 -7.69 -7.67
C PHE A 83 -5.29 -8.49 -6.89
N GLY A 84 -5.19 -8.28 -5.58
CA GLY A 84 -4.29 -9.06 -4.71
C GLY A 84 -4.60 -10.56 -4.69
N ARG A 85 -5.89 -10.94 -4.66
CA ARG A 85 -6.30 -12.38 -4.73
C ARG A 85 -5.94 -13.00 -6.05
N ASN A 86 -6.22 -12.33 -7.17
CA ASN A 86 -5.93 -12.85 -8.49
C ASN A 86 -4.42 -13.10 -8.63
N LEU A 87 -3.61 -12.12 -8.25
CA LEU A 87 -2.16 -12.25 -8.27
C LEU A 87 -1.64 -13.40 -7.38
N ALA A 88 -2.21 -13.58 -6.20
CA ALA A 88 -1.82 -14.69 -5.31
C ALA A 88 -2.23 -16.07 -5.84
N ALA A 89 -3.26 -16.12 -6.69
CA ALA A 89 -3.73 -17.35 -7.34
C ALA A 89 -2.97 -17.70 -8.63
N GLU A 90 -2.14 -16.79 -9.14
CA GLU A 90 -1.37 -17.03 -10.36
C GLU A 90 -0.26 -18.06 -10.14
N PRO A 91 -0.11 -19.03 -11.04
CA PRO A 91 0.90 -20.08 -10.90
C PRO A 91 2.33 -19.63 -11.23
N THR A 92 2.56 -18.34 -11.52
CA THR A 92 3.86 -17.83 -11.97
C THR A 92 4.77 -17.50 -10.80
N SER A 93 5.87 -18.23 -10.67
CA SER A 93 6.91 -18.02 -9.64
C SER A 93 7.65 -16.67 -9.72
N ASN A 94 7.40 -15.85 -10.75
CA ASN A 94 8.11 -14.60 -11.00
C ASN A 94 7.19 -13.36 -11.00
N ALA A 95 5.97 -13.46 -10.50
CA ALA A 95 5.08 -12.33 -10.41
C ALA A 95 5.70 -11.21 -9.55
N HIS A 96 5.58 -9.96 -10.02
CA HIS A 96 6.10 -8.79 -9.35
C HIS A 96 5.05 -7.68 -9.33
N LEU A 97 4.52 -7.41 -8.16
CA LEU A 97 3.55 -6.35 -7.91
C LEU A 97 4.26 -5.03 -7.60
N LEU A 98 3.99 -4.02 -8.40
CA LEU A 98 4.34 -2.63 -8.10
C LEU A 98 3.08 -1.87 -7.71
N VAL A 99 3.09 -1.26 -6.53
CA VAL A 99 2.01 -0.39 -6.04
C VAL A 99 2.54 1.02 -5.91
N HIS A 100 1.93 1.99 -6.58
CA HIS A 100 2.34 3.37 -6.47
C HIS A 100 1.16 4.32 -6.22
N CYS A 101 1.48 5.46 -5.61
CA CYS A 101 0.67 6.67 -5.59
C CYS A 101 1.56 7.87 -5.88
N HIS A 102 1.13 9.11 -5.61
CA HIS A 102 1.96 10.28 -5.88
C HIS A 102 3.34 10.19 -5.17
N MET A 103 3.35 10.04 -3.85
CA MET A 103 4.58 10.02 -3.04
C MET A 103 5.05 8.60 -2.65
N GLY A 104 4.25 7.58 -2.89
CA GLY A 104 4.56 6.22 -2.42
C GLY A 104 4.43 6.02 -0.90
N ILE A 105 3.74 6.90 -0.19
CA ILE A 105 3.76 6.95 1.29
C ILE A 105 2.39 6.63 1.89
N SER A 106 1.31 7.16 1.32
CA SER A 106 -0.04 7.11 1.88
C SER A 106 -0.90 6.04 1.20
N ARG A 107 -1.51 6.34 0.07
CA ARG A 107 -2.46 5.46 -0.64
C ARG A 107 -1.85 4.11 -1.05
N SER A 108 -0.61 4.10 -1.53
CA SER A 108 0.08 2.88 -1.95
C SER A 108 0.43 1.95 -0.77
N THR A 109 0.92 2.50 0.34
CA THR A 109 1.20 1.70 1.55
C THR A 109 -0.08 1.13 2.14
N ALA A 110 -1.14 1.94 2.13
CA ALA A 110 -2.44 1.52 2.59
C ALA A 110 -3.02 0.38 1.73
N ALA A 111 -2.98 0.51 0.40
CA ALA A 111 -3.42 -0.54 -0.51
C ALA A 111 -2.61 -1.84 -0.32
N MET A 112 -1.28 -1.74 -0.16
CA MET A 112 -0.44 -2.90 0.09
C MET A 112 -0.74 -3.56 1.44
N THR A 113 -1.05 -2.77 2.48
CA THR A 113 -1.48 -3.29 3.78
C THR A 113 -2.74 -4.15 3.64
N LEU A 114 -3.72 -3.75 2.83
CA LEU A 114 -4.92 -4.55 2.57
C LEU A 114 -4.60 -5.86 1.86
N ILE A 115 -3.76 -5.80 0.82
CA ILE A 115 -3.38 -6.99 0.05
C ILE A 115 -2.67 -8.00 0.95
N LEU A 116 -1.71 -7.54 1.76
CA LEU A 116 -0.98 -8.42 2.68
C LEU A 116 -1.87 -8.95 3.80
N ALA A 117 -2.74 -8.13 4.36
CA ALA A 117 -3.67 -8.55 5.40
C ALA A 117 -4.63 -9.65 4.92
N GLN A 118 -5.08 -9.54 3.66
CA GLN A 118 -5.91 -10.58 3.04
C GLN A 118 -5.14 -11.86 2.77
N ALA A 119 -3.89 -11.75 2.35
CA ALA A 119 -3.04 -12.90 2.04
C ALA A 119 -2.52 -13.61 3.31
N ARG A 120 -2.36 -12.88 4.41
CA ARG A 120 -1.79 -13.35 5.68
C ARG A 120 -2.69 -13.01 6.88
N PRO A 121 -3.86 -13.63 6.96
CA PRO A 121 -4.79 -13.41 8.08
C PRO A 121 -4.25 -13.93 9.43
N ASP A 122 -3.16 -14.70 9.41
CA ASP A 122 -2.43 -15.19 10.59
C ASP A 122 -1.54 -14.12 11.24
N LEU A 123 -1.22 -13.00 10.53
CA LEU A 123 -0.40 -11.93 11.06
C LEU A 123 -1.26 -10.81 11.65
N SER A 124 -0.74 -10.17 12.69
CA SER A 124 -1.37 -8.97 13.25
C SER A 124 -1.21 -7.76 12.34
N GLY A 125 -2.07 -6.76 12.51
CA GLY A 125 -1.98 -5.52 11.75
C GLY A 125 -0.65 -4.77 11.95
N ASP A 126 -0.07 -4.83 13.16
CA ASP A 126 1.21 -4.20 13.47
C ASP A 126 2.37 -4.89 12.71
N GLU A 127 2.34 -6.22 12.60
CA GLU A 127 3.32 -6.98 11.83
C GLU A 127 3.22 -6.66 10.34
N ILE A 128 2.01 -6.66 9.79
CA ILE A 128 1.78 -6.31 8.37
C ILE A 128 2.24 -4.89 8.07
N LEU A 129 1.88 -3.91 8.91
CA LEU A 129 2.29 -2.53 8.68
C LEU A 129 3.80 -2.37 8.76
N THR A 130 4.44 -3.01 9.75
CA THR A 130 5.90 -2.99 9.89
C THR A 130 6.56 -3.48 8.61
N GLU A 131 6.04 -4.55 8.04
CA GLU A 131 6.57 -5.12 6.81
C GLU A 131 6.34 -4.22 5.59
N VAL A 132 5.15 -3.62 5.45
CA VAL A 132 4.87 -2.64 4.38
C VAL A 132 5.84 -1.46 4.45
N LEU A 133 6.08 -0.93 5.64
CA LEU A 133 7.02 0.18 5.83
C LEU A 133 8.47 -0.24 5.53
N ARG A 134 8.85 -1.46 5.88
CA ARG A 134 10.17 -2.02 5.55
C ARG A 134 10.35 -2.15 4.03
N ILE A 135 9.35 -2.67 3.32
CA ILE A 135 9.36 -2.76 1.85
C ILE A 135 9.54 -1.36 1.24
N ARG A 136 8.75 -0.40 1.70
CA ARG A 136 8.82 0.98 1.19
C ARG A 136 10.18 1.63 1.43
N SER A 137 10.78 1.44 2.60
CA SER A 137 12.10 2.00 2.93
C SER A 137 13.26 1.32 2.21
N SER A 138 13.07 0.11 1.71
CA SER A 138 14.09 -0.65 0.96
C SER A 138 14.09 -0.32 -0.53
N ALA A 139 13.09 0.44 -1.03
CA ALA A 139 13.03 0.84 -2.42
C ALA A 139 14.17 1.83 -2.73
N PRO A 140 14.95 1.64 -3.82
CA PRO A 140 15.90 2.63 -4.27
C PRO A 140 15.16 3.89 -4.71
N GLY A 141 15.55 5.05 -4.18
CA GLY A 141 14.92 6.32 -4.54
C GLY A 141 15.33 7.47 -3.63
N PRO A 142 14.99 8.73 -3.96
CA PRO A 142 15.46 9.95 -3.28
C PRO A 142 15.04 10.09 -1.81
N ILE A 143 14.26 9.15 -1.27
CA ILE A 143 13.83 9.16 0.15
C ILE A 143 14.97 8.78 1.09
N SER A 144 16.08 8.22 0.60
CA SER A 144 17.26 7.87 1.41
C SER A 144 17.93 9.07 2.11
N GLY A 145 17.52 10.30 1.82
CA GLY A 145 18.06 11.54 2.37
C GLY A 145 17.17 12.33 3.32
N SER A 146 15.88 12.00 3.47
CA SER A 146 15.01 12.76 4.36
C SER A 146 14.55 11.91 5.54
N SER A 147 15.10 12.21 6.71
CA SER A 147 14.70 11.66 8.02
C SER A 147 13.23 11.97 8.40
N ASN A 148 12.43 12.52 7.48
CA ASN A 148 11.11 13.07 7.75
C ASN A 148 9.95 12.32 7.10
N TRP A 149 10.20 11.24 6.33
CA TRP A 149 9.13 10.46 5.68
C TRP A 149 8.21 9.75 6.69
N ALA A 150 8.77 9.29 7.80
CA ALA A 150 8.00 8.67 8.89
C ALA A 150 6.98 9.66 9.52
N THR A 151 7.25 10.96 9.44
CA THR A 151 6.37 12.02 9.93
C THR A 151 5.24 12.34 8.94
N HIS A 152 5.45 12.12 7.64
CA HIS A 152 4.44 12.33 6.60
C HIS A 152 3.56 11.09 6.33
N CYS A 153 3.99 9.90 6.73
CA CYS A 153 3.16 8.69 6.78
C CYS A 153 2.02 8.81 7.81
N SER A 154 1.85 10.01 8.32
CA SER A 154 1.03 10.38 9.44
C SER A 154 -0.47 10.38 9.09
N VAL A 155 -1.20 10.37 10.14
CA VAL A 155 -2.59 10.73 10.42
C VAL A 155 -3.58 10.65 9.24
N GLY A 156 -3.23 11.15 8.05
CA GLY A 156 -4.08 11.17 6.86
C GLY A 156 -4.47 9.80 6.35
N THR A 157 -3.49 8.97 6.13
CA THR A 157 -3.65 7.63 5.56
C THR A 157 -4.48 6.75 6.46
N VAL A 158 -4.19 6.76 7.75
CA VAL A 158 -4.86 5.90 8.72
C VAL A 158 -6.30 6.36 8.95
N ARG A 159 -6.60 7.65 8.93
CA ARG A 159 -7.97 8.18 9.11
C ARG A 159 -8.86 7.99 7.89
N SER A 160 -8.35 8.15 6.67
CA SER A 160 -9.08 7.80 5.45
C SER A 160 -9.49 6.33 5.45
N TRP A 161 -8.63 5.48 5.96
CA TRP A 161 -8.88 4.04 6.12
C TRP A 161 -9.81 3.69 7.27
N GLN A 162 -9.99 4.55 8.27
CA GLN A 162 -10.98 4.32 9.34
C GLN A 162 -12.41 4.28 8.83
N ARG A 163 -12.74 4.98 7.75
CA ARG A 163 -14.08 4.92 7.13
C ARG A 163 -14.26 3.66 6.29
N SER A 164 -13.23 3.24 5.56
CA SER A 164 -13.19 1.93 4.89
C SER A 164 -13.22 0.78 5.90
N ARG A 165 -12.86 1.03 7.15
CA ARG A 165 -12.78 0.10 8.25
C ARG A 165 -14.12 -0.51 8.67
N ALA A 166 -15.18 0.29 8.74
CA ALA A 166 -16.54 -0.26 9.03
C ALA A 166 -16.92 -1.26 7.94
N PHE A 167 -16.54 -0.99 6.70
CA PHE A 167 -16.74 -1.88 5.57
C PHE A 167 -15.83 -3.11 5.61
N ILE A 168 -14.54 -2.93 5.88
CA ILE A 168 -13.58 -4.04 6.02
C ILE A 168 -14.01 -4.95 7.18
N ALA A 169 -14.33 -4.37 8.34
CA ALA A 169 -14.78 -5.13 9.52
C ALA A 169 -16.14 -5.84 9.32
N SER A 170 -17.02 -5.33 8.45
CA SER A 170 -18.34 -5.94 8.21
C SER A 170 -18.34 -7.00 7.11
N ASN A 171 -17.34 -7.03 6.24
CA ASN A 171 -17.30 -7.91 5.06
C ASN A 171 -16.14 -8.89 5.05
N PHE A 172 -15.21 -8.76 5.98
CA PHE A 172 -14.12 -9.70 6.18
C PHE A 172 -14.15 -10.11 7.65
N ASP A 173 -14.10 -11.41 7.88
CA ASP A 173 -13.99 -12.02 9.21
C ASP A 173 -12.57 -11.78 9.78
N PHE A 174 -12.17 -10.50 9.77
CA PHE A 174 -10.95 -10.07 10.44
C PHE A 174 -11.20 -10.16 11.94
N ASP A 175 -10.42 -10.96 12.61
CA ASP A 175 -10.41 -11.07 14.06
C ASP A 175 -10.49 -9.66 14.71
N ARG A 176 -11.18 -9.57 15.85
CA ARG A 176 -11.29 -8.35 16.66
C ARG A 176 -9.94 -7.66 16.92
N SER A 177 -8.85 -8.40 16.85
CA SER A 177 -7.46 -7.93 16.89
C SER A 177 -7.19 -6.84 15.85
N TRP A 178 -7.61 -7.01 14.60
CA TRP A 178 -7.40 -6.02 13.53
C TRP A 178 -8.11 -4.70 13.78
N SER A 179 -9.33 -4.77 14.29
CA SER A 179 -10.08 -3.56 14.61
C SER A 179 -9.45 -2.77 15.78
N VAL A 180 -8.84 -3.46 16.74
CA VAL A 180 -8.10 -2.88 17.87
C VAL A 180 -6.77 -2.30 17.39
N THR A 181 -6.04 -3.01 16.54
CA THR A 181 -4.75 -2.58 16.01
C THR A 181 -4.87 -1.30 15.17
N LEU A 182 -5.84 -1.25 14.25
CA LEU A 182 -6.10 -0.03 13.49
C LEU A 182 -6.53 1.15 14.38
N ARG A 183 -7.27 0.88 15.47
CA ARG A 183 -7.63 1.89 16.47
C ARG A 183 -6.40 2.39 17.23
N LYS A 184 -5.56 1.47 17.71
CA LYS A 184 -4.32 1.81 18.44
C LYS A 184 -3.35 2.61 17.60
N MET A 185 -3.21 2.30 16.32
CA MET A 185 -2.39 3.07 15.38
C MET A 185 -2.79 4.55 15.34
N VAL A 186 -4.09 4.83 15.45
CA VAL A 186 -4.63 6.20 15.41
C VAL A 186 -4.56 6.89 16.75
N GLU A 187 -4.88 6.18 17.85
CA GLU A 187 -5.00 6.75 19.19
C GLU A 187 -3.65 6.93 19.87
N GLU A 188 -2.66 6.07 19.62
CA GLU A 188 -1.41 6.06 20.36
C GLU A 188 -0.28 6.89 19.74
N GLU A 189 -0.48 7.54 18.59
CA GLU A 189 0.55 8.34 17.89
C GLU A 189 1.94 7.65 17.83
N LYS A 190 1.99 6.32 17.92
CA LYS A 190 3.24 5.53 18.00
C LYS A 190 4.15 5.70 16.79
N TRP A 191 3.59 6.11 15.67
CA TRP A 191 4.33 6.43 14.45
C TRP A 191 5.21 7.70 14.55
N LYS A 192 5.02 8.53 15.59
CA LYS A 192 5.89 9.70 15.86
C LYS A 192 7.26 9.32 16.44
N ARG A 193 7.47 8.07 16.84
CA ARG A 193 8.76 7.63 17.38
C ARG A 193 9.65 7.15 16.23
N PRO A 194 10.89 7.67 16.08
CA PRO A 194 11.85 7.12 15.14
C PRO A 194 12.11 5.65 15.48
N LEU A 195 12.06 4.79 14.45
CA LEU A 195 12.49 3.40 14.58
C LEU A 195 13.92 3.42 15.14
N LYS A 196 14.12 2.84 16.31
CA LYS A 196 15.49 2.64 16.84
C LYS A 196 16.19 1.72 15.85
N ALA A 197 17.28 2.24 15.27
CA ALA A 197 18.21 1.42 14.51
C ALA A 197 18.74 0.31 15.44
N TYR A 198 18.48 -0.95 15.07
CA TYR A 198 19.16 -2.11 15.61
C TYR A 198 20.30 -2.49 14.68
#